data_319c56db6fd028f9e400704f1fef1759
#
_entry.id   319c56db6fd028f9e400704f1fef1759
#
_cell.length_a   1.000
_cell.length_b   1.000
_cell.length_c   1.000
_cell.angle_alpha   90.00
_cell.angle_beta   90.00
_cell.angle_gamma   90.00
#
_symmetry.space_group_name_H-M   'P 1'
#
loop_
_entity.id
_entity.type
_entity.pdbx_description
1 polymer ?
#
loop_
_entity_poly.entity_id
_entity_poly.type
_entity_poly.pdbx_seq_one_letter_code
_entity_poly.pdbx_strand_id
1 'polypeptide(L)'
;ETSIPDDIKNIKPPILGYFGAVDERIDFKLLDEVCAARPDWSVVLLGPLVQMEKTPVERPNFHYLGKKNYGDLPNYLKAFDVCLMPFVISDLTLHISPTKTPEYLAGGKPVVSTPIPDVIADYSDVVAIASTSEEFIQKTEECLSDKIGDLHIRIRQKAETKSWDYIAGEMKKMIMNLE
;
A
#
# COMPACT_ATOMS: atom_id res chain seq x y z
N GLU A 1 18.56 13.64 -7.65
CA GLU A 1 17.34 13.38 -8.45
C GLU A 1 17.05 11.87 -8.42
N THR A 2 15.92 11.48 -7.88
CA THR A 2 15.49 10.09 -7.83
C THR A 2 14.80 9.75 -9.16
N SER A 3 15.37 8.81 -9.92
CA SER A 3 14.80 8.34 -11.20
C SER A 3 13.96 7.08 -10.98
N ILE A 4 12.90 6.91 -11.80
CA ILE A 4 12.12 5.66 -11.83
C ILE A 4 13.04 4.52 -12.31
N PRO A 5 13.10 3.38 -11.57
CA PRO A 5 13.96 2.24 -11.93
C PRO A 5 13.59 1.61 -13.27
N ASP A 6 14.60 1.03 -13.94
CA ASP A 6 14.46 0.51 -15.30
C ASP A 6 13.49 -0.68 -15.41
N ASP A 7 13.37 -1.47 -14.36
CA ASP A 7 12.52 -2.66 -14.34
C ASP A 7 11.03 -2.37 -14.11
N ILE A 8 10.68 -1.13 -13.73
CA ILE A 8 9.28 -0.71 -13.59
C ILE A 8 8.86 0.35 -14.62
N LYS A 9 9.81 1.10 -15.18
CA LYS A 9 9.49 2.24 -16.07
C LYS A 9 8.71 1.86 -17.33
N ASN A 10 8.80 0.60 -17.78
CA ASN A 10 8.12 0.10 -18.97
C ASN A 10 6.80 -0.62 -18.66
N ILE A 11 6.44 -0.74 -17.38
CA ILE A 11 5.15 -1.29 -16.96
C ILE A 11 4.08 -0.26 -17.27
N LYS A 12 2.99 -0.72 -17.90
CA LYS A 12 1.90 0.15 -18.35
C LYS A 12 1.14 0.71 -17.13
N PRO A 13 0.95 2.04 -17.05
CA PRO A 13 0.09 2.63 -16.02
C PRO A 13 -1.41 2.40 -16.36
N PRO A 14 -2.33 2.49 -15.36
CA PRO A 14 -2.01 2.78 -13.97
C PRO A 14 -1.37 1.60 -13.25
N ILE A 15 -0.41 1.91 -12.37
CA ILE A 15 0.36 0.93 -11.59
C ILE A 15 -0.17 0.89 -10.16
N LEU A 16 -0.68 -0.27 -9.77
CA LEU A 16 -1.13 -0.57 -8.42
C LEU A 16 0.01 -1.30 -7.69
N GLY A 17 0.66 -0.62 -6.74
CA GLY A 17 1.90 -1.11 -6.17
C GLY A 17 1.80 -1.57 -4.73
N TYR A 18 2.54 -2.63 -4.41
CA TYR A 18 2.80 -3.09 -3.05
C TYR A 18 4.31 -3.30 -2.87
N PHE A 19 4.86 -2.90 -1.75
CA PHE A 19 6.20 -3.33 -1.33
C PHE A 19 6.22 -3.86 0.10
N GLY A 20 6.94 -4.94 0.32
CA GLY A 20 7.09 -5.61 1.61
C GLY A 20 7.33 -7.10 1.45
N ALA A 21 7.36 -7.83 2.55
CA ALA A 21 7.38 -9.30 2.48
C ALA A 21 6.15 -9.81 1.71
N VAL A 22 6.41 -10.69 0.76
CA VAL A 22 5.39 -11.33 -0.07
C VAL A 22 5.23 -12.75 0.46
N ASP A 23 4.16 -12.97 1.22
CA ASP A 23 3.87 -14.22 1.94
C ASP A 23 2.37 -14.51 1.98
N GLU A 24 1.98 -15.50 2.77
CA GLU A 24 0.59 -15.95 2.91
C GLU A 24 -0.40 -14.91 3.44
N ARG A 25 0.10 -13.78 3.96
CA ARG A 25 -0.75 -12.66 4.41
C ARG A 25 -1.31 -11.86 3.23
N ILE A 26 -0.70 -11.97 2.06
CA ILE A 26 -1.20 -11.32 0.84
C ILE A 26 -2.41 -12.09 0.31
N ASP A 27 -3.51 -11.39 0.07
CA ASP A 27 -4.69 -11.94 -0.59
C ASP A 27 -4.46 -12.02 -2.10
N PHE A 28 -3.79 -13.09 -2.51
CA PHE A 28 -3.53 -13.35 -3.92
C PHE A 28 -4.80 -13.63 -4.73
N LYS A 29 -5.86 -14.14 -4.09
CA LYS A 29 -7.15 -14.32 -4.74
C LYS A 29 -7.74 -12.96 -5.12
N LEU A 30 -7.76 -12.02 -4.18
CA LEU A 30 -8.16 -10.64 -4.44
C LEU A 30 -7.35 -10.04 -5.60
N LEU A 31 -6.02 -10.17 -5.58
CA LEU A 31 -5.16 -9.63 -6.63
C LEU A 31 -5.41 -10.29 -7.99
N ASP A 32 -5.68 -11.59 -8.04
CA ASP A 32 -6.05 -12.29 -9.29
C ASP A 32 -7.39 -11.78 -9.84
N GLU A 33 -8.39 -11.59 -8.97
CA GLU A 33 -9.70 -11.02 -9.34
C GLU A 33 -9.59 -9.60 -9.85
N VAL A 34 -8.78 -8.74 -9.22
CA VAL A 34 -8.48 -7.38 -9.67
C VAL A 34 -7.82 -7.40 -11.06
N CYS A 35 -6.79 -8.24 -11.24
CA CYS A 35 -6.09 -8.38 -12.52
C CYS A 35 -7.02 -8.87 -13.63
N ALA A 36 -7.92 -9.81 -13.33
CA ALA A 36 -8.88 -10.35 -14.28
C ALA A 36 -9.94 -9.32 -14.70
N ALA A 37 -10.47 -8.57 -13.73
CA ALA A 37 -11.51 -7.57 -13.97
C ALA A 37 -10.97 -6.32 -14.66
N ARG A 38 -9.71 -5.98 -14.45
CA ARG A 38 -9.07 -4.76 -14.97
C ARG A 38 -7.76 -5.08 -15.70
N PRO A 39 -7.83 -5.65 -16.89
CA PRO A 39 -6.64 -5.98 -17.70
C PRO A 39 -5.88 -4.74 -18.18
N ASP A 40 -6.46 -3.58 -18.06
CA ASP A 40 -5.87 -2.26 -18.34
C ASP A 40 -5.00 -1.73 -17.20
N TRP A 41 -5.08 -2.29 -15.99
CA TRP A 41 -4.24 -1.96 -14.84
C TRP A 41 -3.04 -2.89 -14.71
N SER A 42 -1.97 -2.43 -14.10
CA SER A 42 -0.81 -3.25 -13.77
C SER A 42 -0.66 -3.38 -12.26
N VAL A 43 -0.68 -4.60 -11.74
CA VAL A 43 -0.42 -4.89 -10.32
C VAL A 43 1.05 -5.24 -10.16
N VAL A 44 1.76 -4.52 -9.29
CA VAL A 44 3.22 -4.68 -9.08
C VAL A 44 3.51 -4.99 -7.63
N LEU A 45 4.18 -6.13 -7.37
CA LEU A 45 4.66 -6.51 -6.05
C LEU A 45 6.18 -6.45 -5.98
N LEU A 46 6.70 -5.82 -4.91
CA LEU A 46 8.13 -5.73 -4.59
C LEU A 46 8.39 -6.33 -3.21
N GLY A 47 9.41 -7.14 -3.10
CA GLY A 47 9.88 -7.66 -1.83
C GLY A 47 10.35 -9.11 -1.88
N PRO A 48 10.89 -9.63 -0.78
CA PRO A 48 11.26 -11.03 -0.72
C PRO A 48 10.04 -11.94 -0.65
N LEU A 49 10.08 -13.07 -1.35
CA LEU A 49 9.17 -14.19 -1.09
C LEU A 49 9.54 -14.80 0.25
N VAL A 50 8.54 -15.02 1.11
CA VAL A 50 8.71 -15.65 2.41
C VAL A 50 7.80 -16.88 2.48
N GLN A 51 8.39 -18.04 2.71
CA GLN A 51 7.70 -19.35 2.77
C GLN A 51 6.95 -19.73 1.47
N MET A 52 7.37 -19.17 0.33
CA MET A 52 6.87 -19.52 -1.00
C MET A 52 7.99 -19.40 -2.04
N GLU A 53 7.90 -20.19 -3.12
CA GLU A 53 8.89 -20.20 -4.20
C GLU A 53 8.52 -19.22 -5.34
N LYS A 54 7.21 -19.04 -5.58
CA LYS A 54 6.67 -18.10 -6.57
C LYS A 54 5.33 -17.54 -6.11
N THR A 55 4.92 -16.42 -6.70
CA THR A 55 3.57 -15.90 -6.53
C THR A 55 2.55 -16.77 -7.26
N PRO A 56 1.34 -17.01 -6.71
CA PRO A 56 0.35 -17.88 -7.33
C PRO A 56 -0.47 -17.21 -8.45
N VAL A 57 -0.33 -15.90 -8.66
CA VAL A 57 -1.06 -15.16 -9.70
C VAL A 57 -0.30 -15.25 -11.02
N GLU A 58 -0.97 -15.76 -12.06
CA GLU A 58 -0.42 -15.92 -13.41
C GLU A 58 -1.26 -15.09 -14.42
N ARG A 59 -1.16 -13.76 -14.32
CA ARG A 59 -1.85 -12.80 -15.19
C ARG A 59 -0.85 -11.93 -15.95
N PRO A 60 -1.12 -11.57 -17.23
CA PRO A 60 -0.20 -10.73 -18.03
C PRO A 60 0.08 -9.35 -17.42
N ASN A 61 -0.85 -8.85 -16.59
CA ASN A 61 -0.78 -7.56 -15.93
C ASN A 61 -0.42 -7.65 -14.44
N PHE A 62 0.04 -8.81 -13.97
CA PHE A 62 0.61 -9.00 -12.65
C PHE A 62 2.13 -9.13 -12.74
N HIS A 63 2.85 -8.30 -12.00
CA HIS A 63 4.30 -8.20 -12.07
C HIS A 63 4.92 -8.38 -10.68
N TYR A 64 5.71 -9.43 -10.50
CA TYR A 64 6.56 -9.60 -9.32
C TYR A 64 8.01 -9.22 -9.68
N LEU A 65 8.50 -8.13 -9.09
CA LEU A 65 9.84 -7.59 -9.40
C LEU A 65 10.91 -7.98 -8.39
N GLY A 66 10.57 -8.86 -7.42
CA GLY A 66 11.52 -9.37 -6.45
C GLY A 66 11.92 -8.36 -5.37
N LYS A 67 12.89 -8.78 -4.55
CA LYS A 67 13.43 -7.96 -3.46
C LYS A 67 14.18 -6.74 -4.02
N LYS A 68 13.96 -5.58 -3.40
CA LYS A 68 14.68 -4.32 -3.67
C LYS A 68 15.39 -3.84 -2.41
N ASN A 69 16.43 -2.99 -2.59
CA ASN A 69 17.05 -2.34 -1.45
C ASN A 69 16.08 -1.31 -0.87
N TYR A 70 16.08 -1.16 0.45
CA TYR A 70 15.18 -0.22 1.14
C TYR A 70 15.35 1.22 0.64
N GLY A 71 16.59 1.65 0.40
CA GLY A 71 16.89 2.99 -0.13
C GLY A 71 16.34 3.27 -1.53
N ASP A 72 16.01 2.22 -2.31
CA ASP A 72 15.46 2.37 -3.66
C ASP A 72 13.93 2.45 -3.67
N LEU A 73 13.26 2.03 -2.58
CA LEU A 73 11.79 1.97 -2.51
C LEU A 73 11.10 3.32 -2.81
N PRO A 74 11.63 4.48 -2.40
CA PRO A 74 11.03 5.77 -2.78
C PRO A 74 10.97 6.00 -4.30
N ASN A 75 11.91 5.41 -5.07
CA ASN A 75 11.94 5.51 -6.53
C ASN A 75 10.84 4.66 -7.17
N TYR A 76 10.60 3.45 -6.63
CA TYR A 76 9.49 2.61 -7.04
C TYR A 76 8.15 3.22 -6.66
N LEU A 77 8.04 3.78 -5.45
CA LEU A 77 6.82 4.44 -4.97
C LEU A 77 6.39 5.59 -5.89
N LYS A 78 7.34 6.30 -6.51
CA LYS A 78 7.00 7.34 -7.51
C LYS A 78 6.24 6.80 -8.70
N ALA A 79 6.57 5.57 -9.14
CA ALA A 79 5.92 4.93 -10.28
C ALA A 79 4.52 4.39 -9.96
N PHE A 80 4.17 4.22 -8.68
CA PHE A 80 2.85 3.76 -8.29
C PHE A 80 1.80 4.88 -8.43
N ASP A 81 0.66 4.56 -8.98
CA ASP A 81 -0.50 5.45 -9.02
C ASP A 81 -1.36 5.28 -7.76
N VAL A 82 -1.53 4.02 -7.31
CA VAL A 82 -2.21 3.66 -6.06
C VAL A 82 -1.38 2.62 -5.33
N CYS A 83 -1.26 2.75 -4.01
CA CYS A 83 -0.62 1.73 -3.17
C CYS A 83 -1.66 0.76 -2.62
N LEU A 84 -1.28 -0.51 -2.55
CA LEU A 84 -2.17 -1.58 -2.11
C LEU A 84 -1.77 -2.12 -0.74
N MET A 85 -2.78 -2.44 0.07
CA MET A 85 -2.67 -3.19 1.31
C MET A 85 -3.62 -4.40 1.23
N PRO A 86 -3.33 -5.39 0.36
CA PRO A 86 -4.23 -6.48 0.01
C PRO A 86 -3.99 -7.67 0.93
N PHE A 87 -4.29 -7.54 2.21
CA PHE A 87 -4.06 -8.60 3.17
C PHE A 87 -5.30 -9.47 3.39
N VAL A 88 -5.08 -10.77 3.51
CA VAL A 88 -6.10 -11.71 4.00
C VAL A 88 -6.51 -11.30 5.41
N ILE A 89 -7.80 -11.27 5.71
CA ILE A 89 -8.28 -11.05 7.08
C ILE A 89 -8.28 -12.40 7.81
N SER A 90 -7.38 -12.55 8.74
CA SER A 90 -7.13 -13.76 9.53
C SER A 90 -6.60 -13.38 10.91
N ASP A 91 -6.53 -14.34 11.83
CA ASP A 91 -5.94 -14.11 13.16
C ASP A 91 -4.53 -13.51 13.10
N LEU A 92 -3.75 -13.85 12.07
CA LEU A 92 -2.41 -13.29 11.84
C LEU A 92 -2.45 -11.80 11.46
N THR A 93 -3.49 -11.37 10.75
CA THR A 93 -3.59 -10.00 10.21
C THR A 93 -4.47 -9.08 11.04
N LEU A 94 -5.32 -9.63 11.92
CA LEU A 94 -6.15 -8.84 12.83
C LEU A 94 -5.34 -8.03 13.86
N HIS A 95 -4.10 -8.45 14.13
CA HIS A 95 -3.25 -7.84 15.16
C HIS A 95 -1.96 -7.23 14.58
N ILE A 96 -1.91 -7.01 13.25
CA ILE A 96 -0.75 -6.33 12.65
C ILE A 96 -0.96 -4.82 12.62
N SER A 97 0.12 -4.09 12.90
CA SER A 97 0.20 -2.65 12.66
C SER A 97 1.10 -2.41 11.44
N PRO A 98 0.52 -2.22 10.24
CA PRO A 98 1.31 -2.16 9.02
C PRO A 98 2.13 -0.88 8.93
N THR A 99 3.45 -0.99 8.98
CA THR A 99 4.37 0.15 8.80
C THR A 99 4.34 0.75 7.39
N LYS A 100 3.76 0.04 6.42
CA LYS A 100 3.66 0.47 5.03
C LYS A 100 2.68 1.61 4.82
N THR A 101 1.60 1.66 5.59
CA THR A 101 0.61 2.74 5.47
C THR A 101 1.25 4.12 5.61
N PRO A 102 1.98 4.44 6.72
CA PRO A 102 2.67 5.72 6.82
C PRO A 102 3.74 5.94 5.74
N GLU A 103 4.43 4.88 5.27
CA GLU A 103 5.42 5.00 4.18
C GLU A 103 4.75 5.43 2.86
N TYR A 104 3.60 4.84 2.50
CA TYR A 104 2.83 5.20 1.31
C TYR A 104 2.28 6.63 1.41
N LEU A 105 1.72 7.00 2.57
CA LEU A 105 1.20 8.34 2.80
C LEU A 105 2.31 9.40 2.79
N ALA A 106 3.50 9.10 3.33
CA ALA A 106 4.67 9.97 3.25
C ALA A 106 5.11 10.20 1.79
N GLY A 107 4.93 9.21 0.93
CA GLY A 107 5.12 9.33 -0.52
C GLY A 107 3.99 10.07 -1.25
N GLY A 108 2.96 10.52 -0.55
CA GLY A 108 1.82 11.24 -1.12
C GLY A 108 0.89 10.35 -1.96
N LYS A 109 0.93 9.04 -1.76
CA LYS A 109 0.17 8.09 -2.58
C LYS A 109 -1.19 7.74 -1.96
N PRO A 110 -2.26 7.68 -2.76
CA PRO A 110 -3.52 7.09 -2.32
C PRO A 110 -3.32 5.60 -2.01
N VAL A 111 -4.05 5.11 -1.00
CA VAL A 111 -3.93 3.73 -0.52
C VAL A 111 -5.31 3.08 -0.51
N VAL A 112 -5.39 1.85 -1.01
CA VAL A 112 -6.55 0.97 -0.87
C VAL A 112 -6.15 -0.24 -0.03
N SER A 113 -6.92 -0.52 1.01
CA SER A 113 -6.64 -1.58 1.99
C SER A 113 -7.84 -2.50 2.18
N THR A 114 -7.58 -3.77 2.40
CA THR A 114 -8.54 -4.66 3.07
C THR A 114 -8.79 -4.17 4.51
N PRO A 115 -9.89 -4.59 5.19
CA PRO A 115 -10.31 -4.00 6.46
C PRO A 115 -9.44 -4.45 7.65
N ILE A 116 -8.16 -4.08 7.65
CA ILE A 116 -7.24 -4.30 8.75
C ILE A 116 -7.60 -3.35 9.91
N PRO A 117 -7.82 -3.85 11.14
CA PRO A 117 -8.30 -3.03 12.26
C PRO A 117 -7.45 -1.80 12.52
N ASP A 118 -6.13 -1.91 12.58
CA ASP A 118 -5.23 -0.76 12.81
C ASP A 118 -5.28 0.26 11.68
N VAL A 119 -5.45 -0.19 10.43
CA VAL A 119 -5.61 0.73 9.29
C VAL A 119 -6.93 1.48 9.39
N ILE A 120 -8.01 0.79 9.77
CA ILE A 120 -9.32 1.41 9.97
C ILE A 120 -9.24 2.44 11.10
N ALA A 121 -8.70 2.05 12.25
CA ALA A 121 -8.64 2.91 13.42
C ALA A 121 -7.80 4.18 13.20
N ASP A 122 -6.67 4.03 12.52
CA ASP A 122 -5.68 5.09 12.40
C ASP A 122 -5.75 5.91 11.11
N TYR A 123 -6.30 5.33 10.01
CA TYR A 123 -6.14 5.88 8.66
C TYR A 123 -7.41 5.88 7.81
N SER A 124 -8.59 5.47 8.32
CA SER A 124 -9.83 5.42 7.53
C SER A 124 -10.29 6.77 6.97
N ASP A 125 -9.73 7.87 7.48
CA ASP A 125 -9.93 9.21 6.97
C ASP A 125 -9.17 9.50 5.65
N VAL A 126 -8.10 8.73 5.35
CA VAL A 126 -7.22 8.94 4.17
C VAL A 126 -6.93 7.68 3.37
N VAL A 127 -7.26 6.49 3.90
CA VAL A 127 -7.10 5.19 3.25
C VAL A 127 -8.48 4.67 2.86
N ALA A 128 -8.65 4.28 1.61
CA ALA A 128 -9.87 3.64 1.14
C ALA A 128 -9.91 2.18 1.64
N ILE A 129 -10.97 1.82 2.37
CA ILE A 129 -11.16 0.47 2.90
C ILE A 129 -12.15 -0.30 2.03
N ALA A 130 -11.82 -1.54 1.69
CA ALA A 130 -12.64 -2.41 0.85
C ALA A 130 -12.68 -3.84 1.43
N SER A 131 -13.86 -4.42 1.49
CA SER A 131 -14.10 -5.74 2.07
C SER A 131 -14.32 -6.84 1.03
N THR A 132 -14.58 -6.46 -0.22
CA THR A 132 -14.75 -7.39 -1.35
C THR A 132 -13.87 -6.95 -2.53
N SER A 133 -13.68 -7.84 -3.51
CA SER A 133 -12.93 -7.51 -4.73
C SER A 133 -13.61 -6.42 -5.54
N GLU A 134 -14.93 -6.40 -5.59
CA GLU A 134 -15.70 -5.36 -6.28
C GLU A 134 -15.51 -4.00 -5.62
N GLU A 135 -15.59 -3.94 -4.28
CA GLU A 135 -15.31 -2.71 -3.53
C GLU A 135 -13.85 -2.28 -3.71
N PHE A 136 -12.91 -3.22 -3.72
CA PHE A 136 -11.49 -2.93 -3.90
C PHE A 136 -11.21 -2.31 -5.27
N ILE A 137 -11.84 -2.83 -6.32
CA ILE A 137 -11.79 -2.27 -7.68
C ILE A 137 -12.42 -0.87 -7.69
N GLN A 138 -13.63 -0.73 -7.15
CA GLN A 138 -14.31 0.56 -7.10
C GLN A 138 -13.49 1.62 -6.36
N LYS A 139 -12.95 1.29 -5.18
CA LYS A 139 -12.11 2.20 -4.39
C LYS A 139 -10.82 2.56 -5.10
N THR A 140 -10.24 1.62 -5.83
CA THR A 140 -9.07 1.88 -6.67
C THR A 140 -9.42 2.83 -7.82
N GLU A 141 -10.55 2.67 -8.49
CA GLU A 141 -11.05 3.59 -9.52
C GLU A 141 -11.27 5.01 -8.97
N GLU A 142 -11.88 5.09 -7.78
CA GLU A 142 -12.03 6.37 -7.08
C GLU A 142 -10.66 7.01 -6.84
N CYS A 143 -9.65 6.23 -6.38
CA CYS A 143 -8.28 6.70 -6.15
C CYS A 143 -7.55 7.13 -7.42
N LEU A 144 -7.82 6.52 -8.56
CA LEU A 144 -7.23 6.86 -9.86
C LEU A 144 -7.90 8.05 -10.53
N SER A 145 -9.12 8.40 -10.10
CA SER A 145 -9.84 9.54 -10.67
C SER A 145 -9.39 10.85 -10.04
N ASP A 146 -9.31 11.93 -10.84
CA ASP A 146 -9.04 13.29 -10.34
C ASP A 146 -10.11 13.85 -9.39
N LYS A 147 -11.15 13.03 -9.10
CA LYS A 147 -12.28 13.41 -8.24
C LYS A 147 -11.97 13.35 -6.74
N ILE A 148 -10.76 12.95 -6.35
CA ILE A 148 -10.39 12.77 -4.93
C ILE A 148 -10.22 14.11 -4.19
N GLY A 149 -10.36 15.25 -4.88
CA GLY A 149 -10.39 16.58 -4.27
C GLY A 149 -9.21 16.80 -3.30
N ASP A 150 -9.53 17.00 -2.01
CA ASP A 150 -8.54 17.30 -0.97
C ASP A 150 -7.77 16.08 -0.45
N LEU A 151 -7.90 14.88 -1.04
CA LEU A 151 -7.26 13.67 -0.49
C LEU A 151 -5.74 13.82 -0.39
N HIS A 152 -5.09 14.38 -1.42
CA HIS A 152 -3.64 14.60 -1.39
C HIS A 152 -3.21 15.55 -0.25
N ILE A 153 -4.03 16.54 0.08
CA ILE A 153 -3.79 17.45 1.21
C ILE A 153 -3.93 16.66 2.52
N ARG A 154 -5.01 15.91 2.67
CA ARG A 154 -5.25 15.08 3.88
C ARG A 154 -4.20 13.99 4.07
N ILE A 155 -3.76 13.33 2.99
CA ILE A 155 -2.66 12.37 3.02
C ILE A 155 -1.39 13.02 3.58
N ARG A 156 -1.01 14.19 3.08
CA ARG A 156 0.19 14.90 3.54
C ARG A 156 0.08 15.29 5.01
N GLN A 157 -1.04 15.86 5.43
CA GLN A 157 -1.30 16.22 6.83
C GLN A 157 -1.22 14.98 7.75
N LYS A 158 -1.83 13.88 7.31
CA LYS A 158 -1.80 12.63 8.07
C LYS A 158 -0.38 12.08 8.22
N ALA A 159 0.41 12.10 7.15
CA ALA A 159 1.80 11.64 7.17
C ALA A 159 2.65 12.43 8.18
N GLU A 160 2.45 13.75 8.28
CA GLU A 160 3.16 14.61 9.24
C GLU A 160 2.89 14.20 10.70
N THR A 161 1.63 13.82 11.03
CA THR A 161 1.24 13.40 12.39
C THR A 161 1.64 11.96 12.73
N LYS A 162 2.18 11.20 11.77
CA LYS A 162 2.62 9.81 11.95
C LYS A 162 4.13 9.65 11.74
N SER A 163 4.89 10.76 11.71
CA SER A 163 6.34 10.70 11.69
C SER A 163 6.91 10.16 13.01
N TRP A 164 8.05 9.48 12.95
CA TRP A 164 8.73 8.96 14.16
C TRP A 164 9.06 10.08 15.14
N ASP A 165 9.43 11.26 14.68
CA ASP A 165 9.72 12.41 15.54
C ASP A 165 8.47 12.89 16.28
N TYR A 166 7.32 12.92 15.59
CA TYR A 166 6.04 13.27 16.18
C TYR A 166 5.65 12.24 17.26
N ILE A 167 5.71 10.94 16.93
CA ILE A 167 5.36 9.85 17.85
C ILE A 167 6.27 9.88 19.10
N ALA A 168 7.58 10.03 18.91
CA ALA A 168 8.53 10.14 20.00
C ALA A 168 8.27 11.37 20.88
N GLY A 169 7.87 12.49 20.27
CA GLY A 169 7.48 13.70 20.98
C GLY A 169 6.24 13.50 21.85
N GLU A 170 5.21 12.83 21.32
CA GLU A 170 3.99 12.53 22.06
C GLU A 170 4.26 11.53 23.23
N MET A 171 5.05 10.48 22.97
CA MET A 171 5.48 9.55 24.04
C MET A 171 6.21 10.27 25.17
N LYS A 172 7.13 11.18 24.83
CA LYS A 172 7.86 11.99 25.83
C LYS A 172 6.91 12.84 26.66
N LYS A 173 5.92 13.50 26.04
CA LYS A 173 4.90 14.28 26.75
C LYS A 173 4.09 13.42 27.72
N MET A 174 3.67 12.21 27.29
CA MET A 174 2.93 11.29 28.16
C MET A 174 3.74 10.88 29.39
N ILE A 175 5.03 10.57 29.21
CA ILE A 175 5.92 10.19 30.32
C ILE A 175 6.10 11.36 31.30
N MET A 176 6.32 12.57 30.80
CA MET A 176 6.51 13.76 31.65
C MET A 176 5.24 14.21 32.39
N ASN A 177 4.05 13.82 31.92
CA ASN A 177 2.78 14.10 32.59
C ASN A 177 2.40 13.05 33.66
N LEU A 178 3.20 12.00 33.80
CA LEU A 178 3.03 10.97 34.85
C LEU A 178 3.81 11.28 36.13
N GLU A 179 4.62 12.35 36.15
CA GLU A 179 5.31 12.91 37.31
C GLU A 179 4.47 14.04 37.94
#